data_cb41b1d79e38bc6da75ac6457363aee9
#
_entry.id   cb41b1d79e38bc6da75ac6457363aee9
#
_cell.length_a   1.000
_cell.length_b   1.000
_cell.length_c   1.000
_cell.angle_alpha   90.00
_cell.angle_beta   90.00
_cell.angle_gamma   90.00
#
_symmetry.space_group_name_H-M   'P 1'
#
loop_
_entity.id
_entity.type
_entity.pdbx_description
1 polymer ?
#
loop_
_entity_poly.entity_id
_entity_poly.type
_entity_poly.pdbx_seq_one_letter_code
_entity_poly.pdbx_strand_id
1 'polypeptide(L)'
;WIADMTHGLPRNLRGTPYRAGNVLMLLFLSEIMGYGTPVFMTFKQAKEEGLNIRKGSDAFPVYFWKMYVRHKETRKKIESAEYYRLPKEQQKHYDLIPVMRYYPVFNLDQTDMQERQPERYAQLTAKTEPKDYSDGLACGPMDRMLERQSWLCPILLKAGDRASYSLTFDRIVCPEKRQFPEGAAFYTTLLHEI
;
A
#
# COMPACT_ATOMS: atom_id res chain seq x y z
N TRP A 1 7.48 12.75 -4.08
CA TRP A 1 8.11 12.04 -2.95
C TRP A 1 7.83 10.54 -3.00
N ILE A 2 8.66 9.79 -2.29
CA ILE A 2 8.48 8.34 -2.16
C ILE A 2 7.71 8.11 -0.86
N ALA A 3 6.56 7.44 -0.95
CA ALA A 3 5.75 7.09 0.22
C ALA A 3 6.55 6.18 1.15
N ASP A 4 6.89 6.69 2.34
CA ASP A 4 7.57 5.92 3.37
C ASP A 4 6.52 5.40 4.36
N MET A 5 6.06 4.20 4.08
CA MET A 5 5.20 3.49 5.02
C MET A 5 6.09 2.69 5.97
N THR A 6 6.24 3.18 7.18
CA THR A 6 7.06 2.59 8.25
C THR A 6 6.72 1.12 8.54
N HIS A 7 5.53 0.67 8.15
CA HIS A 7 5.10 -0.73 8.22
C HIS A 7 5.10 -1.43 6.85
N GLY A 8 5.45 -0.69 5.78
CA GLY A 8 5.34 -1.16 4.41
C GLY A 8 3.89 -1.20 3.89
N LEU A 9 3.76 -1.33 2.57
CA LEU A 9 2.45 -1.51 1.93
C LEU A 9 1.85 -2.87 2.31
N PRO A 10 0.51 -2.94 2.46
CA PRO A 10 -0.18 -4.21 2.56
C PRO A 10 0.23 -5.16 1.44
N ARG A 11 0.71 -6.33 1.82
CA ARG A 11 1.23 -7.34 0.92
C ARG A 11 0.75 -8.73 1.32
N ASN A 12 0.78 -9.64 0.38
CA ASN A 12 0.48 -11.03 0.69
C ASN A 12 1.71 -11.71 1.35
N LEU A 13 1.51 -12.93 1.83
CA LEU A 13 2.57 -13.72 2.50
C LEU A 13 3.81 -13.97 1.60
N ARG A 14 3.66 -13.89 0.28
CA ARG A 14 4.76 -14.02 -0.70
C ARG A 14 5.46 -12.69 -0.99
N GLY A 15 5.07 -11.61 -0.31
CA GLY A 15 5.66 -10.29 -0.50
C GLY A 15 5.04 -9.46 -1.63
N THR A 16 4.04 -9.99 -2.36
CA THR A 16 3.37 -9.23 -3.44
C THR A 16 2.47 -8.15 -2.85
N PRO A 17 2.67 -6.86 -3.16
CA PRO A 17 1.84 -5.80 -2.64
C PRO A 17 0.42 -5.84 -3.23
N TYR A 18 -0.55 -5.47 -2.42
CA TYR A 18 -1.90 -5.18 -2.89
C TYR A 18 -1.91 -3.87 -3.69
N ARG A 19 -2.98 -3.61 -4.44
CA ARG A 19 -3.07 -2.43 -5.33
C ARG A 19 -4.39 -1.70 -5.15
N ALA A 20 -4.37 -0.43 -5.54
CA ALA A 20 -5.54 0.45 -5.58
C ALA A 20 -6.37 0.44 -4.28
N GLY A 21 -7.68 0.37 -4.36
CA GLY A 21 -8.59 0.40 -3.22
C GLY A 21 -8.33 -0.66 -2.15
N ASN A 22 -7.73 -1.82 -2.50
CA ASN A 22 -7.37 -2.83 -1.51
C ASN A 22 -6.31 -2.32 -0.52
N VAL A 23 -5.34 -1.52 -0.99
CA VAL A 23 -4.29 -0.94 -0.12
C VAL A 23 -4.93 -0.04 0.93
N LEU A 24 -5.76 0.91 0.49
CA LEU A 24 -6.42 1.86 1.38
C LEU A 24 -7.32 1.15 2.40
N MET A 25 -8.11 0.19 1.92
CA MET A 25 -9.00 -0.59 2.78
C MET A 25 -8.23 -1.40 3.83
N LEU A 26 -7.18 -2.11 3.42
CA LEU A 26 -6.38 -2.93 4.35
C LEU A 26 -5.61 -2.08 5.35
N LEU A 27 -5.07 -0.91 4.96
CA LEU A 27 -4.43 0.04 5.86
C LEU A 27 -5.43 0.56 6.91
N PHE A 28 -6.58 1.03 6.45
CA PHE A 28 -7.62 1.57 7.32
C PHE A 28 -8.14 0.54 8.32
N LEU A 29 -8.41 -0.68 7.85
CA LEU A 29 -8.88 -1.77 8.71
C LEU A 29 -7.79 -2.22 9.69
N SER A 30 -6.51 -2.26 9.27
CA SER A 30 -5.40 -2.57 10.17
C SER A 30 -5.28 -1.56 11.29
N GLU A 31 -5.44 -0.27 10.97
CA GLU A 31 -5.41 0.81 11.97
C GLU A 31 -6.54 0.66 12.99
N ILE A 32 -7.79 0.47 12.52
CA ILE A 32 -8.95 0.29 13.40
C ILE A 32 -8.80 -0.93 14.31
N MET A 33 -8.28 -2.03 13.76
CA MET A 33 -8.13 -3.29 14.49
C MET A 33 -6.84 -3.36 15.32
N GLY A 34 -5.97 -2.35 15.22
CA GLY A 34 -4.70 -2.30 15.95
C GLY A 34 -3.66 -3.32 15.49
N TYR A 35 -3.71 -3.76 14.21
CA TYR A 35 -2.72 -4.68 13.67
C TYR A 35 -1.41 -3.97 13.35
N GLY A 36 -0.30 -4.53 13.82
CA GLY A 36 1.05 -3.99 13.62
C GLY A 36 1.74 -4.49 12.35
N THR A 37 1.15 -5.46 11.64
CA THR A 37 1.80 -6.06 10.47
C THR A 37 1.04 -5.74 9.18
N PRO A 38 1.75 -5.46 8.06
CA PRO A 38 1.12 -5.22 6.76
C PRO A 38 0.94 -6.49 5.93
N VAL A 39 1.03 -7.67 6.56
CA VAL A 39 1.01 -8.95 5.86
C VAL A 39 -0.36 -9.60 5.98
N PHE A 40 -0.91 -10.02 4.85
CA PHE A 40 -2.21 -10.67 4.78
C PHE A 40 -2.14 -11.98 4.01
N MET A 41 -3.01 -12.91 4.37
CA MET A 41 -3.09 -14.22 3.73
C MET A 41 -4.52 -14.75 3.71
N THR A 42 -4.83 -15.60 2.74
CA THR A 42 -6.09 -16.35 2.73
C THR A 42 -6.04 -17.48 3.75
N PHE A 43 -7.21 -17.99 4.15
CA PHE A 43 -7.29 -19.16 5.03
C PHE A 43 -6.52 -20.37 4.46
N LYS A 44 -6.60 -20.57 3.14
CA LYS A 44 -5.87 -21.64 2.46
C LYS A 44 -4.37 -21.48 2.62
N GLN A 45 -3.85 -20.27 2.41
CA GLN A 45 -2.41 -19.97 2.59
C GLN A 45 -1.96 -20.17 4.04
N ALA A 46 -2.75 -19.71 5.02
CA ALA A 46 -2.44 -19.96 6.43
C ALA A 46 -2.32 -21.47 6.71
N LYS A 47 -3.27 -22.28 6.21
CA LYS A 47 -3.24 -23.72 6.39
C LYS A 47 -2.04 -24.39 5.68
N GLU A 48 -1.71 -23.98 4.48
CA GLU A 48 -0.53 -24.46 3.73
C GLU A 48 0.79 -24.18 4.48
N GLU A 49 0.85 -23.07 5.22
CA GLU A 49 1.97 -22.67 6.07
C GLU A 49 1.93 -23.30 7.49
N GLY A 50 0.94 -24.16 7.75
CA GLY A 50 0.78 -24.82 9.06
C GLY A 50 0.34 -23.87 10.18
N LEU A 51 -0.27 -22.72 9.81
CA LEU A 51 -0.75 -21.71 10.75
C LEU A 51 -2.22 -21.89 11.06
N ASN A 52 -2.61 -21.53 12.26
CA ASN A 52 -4.01 -21.44 12.68
C ASN A 52 -4.43 -19.97 12.77
N ILE A 53 -5.60 -19.67 12.22
CA ILE A 53 -6.24 -18.37 12.43
C ILE A 53 -6.97 -18.44 13.76
N ARG A 54 -6.80 -17.43 14.59
CA ARG A 54 -7.41 -17.36 15.92
C ARG A 54 -8.91 -17.35 15.81
N LYS A 55 -9.59 -18.13 16.67
CA LYS A 55 -11.05 -18.23 16.69
C LYS A 55 -11.68 -16.85 16.93
N GLY A 56 -12.68 -16.51 16.14
CA GLY A 56 -13.35 -15.21 16.21
C GLY A 56 -12.70 -14.10 15.39
N SER A 57 -11.65 -14.42 14.61
CA SER A 57 -11.05 -13.46 13.70
C SER A 57 -11.94 -13.20 12.48
N ASP A 58 -12.14 -11.94 12.16
CA ASP A 58 -12.85 -11.51 10.95
C ASP A 58 -11.91 -11.41 9.76
N ALA A 59 -12.39 -11.85 8.59
CA ALA A 59 -11.65 -11.74 7.35
C ALA A 59 -11.92 -10.41 6.67
N PHE A 60 -10.91 -9.87 5.98
CA PHE A 60 -11.03 -8.66 5.17
C PHE A 60 -11.23 -9.02 3.70
N PRO A 61 -12.22 -8.44 2.99
CA PRO A 61 -12.40 -8.71 1.57
C PRO A 61 -11.36 -7.96 0.75
N VAL A 62 -10.63 -8.65 -0.13
CA VAL A 62 -9.82 -8.03 -1.17
C VAL A 62 -10.41 -8.32 -2.52
N TYR A 63 -10.45 -7.31 -3.39
CA TYR A 63 -11.15 -7.35 -4.66
C TYR A 63 -10.17 -7.40 -5.81
N PHE A 64 -10.46 -8.28 -6.79
CA PHE A 64 -9.68 -8.40 -8.02
C PHE A 64 -10.61 -8.43 -9.23
N TRP A 65 -10.24 -7.67 -10.24
CA TRP A 65 -10.87 -7.76 -11.54
C TRP A 65 -10.22 -8.88 -12.36
N LYS A 66 -11.03 -9.83 -12.81
CA LYS A 66 -10.61 -10.85 -13.76
C LYS A 66 -11.34 -10.61 -15.09
N MET A 67 -10.57 -10.47 -16.16
CA MET A 67 -11.13 -10.38 -17.50
C MET A 67 -11.39 -11.79 -18.04
N TYR A 68 -12.62 -12.07 -18.36
CA TYR A 68 -13.00 -13.27 -19.10
C TYR A 68 -13.17 -12.90 -20.56
N VAL A 69 -12.57 -13.68 -21.44
CA VAL A 69 -12.63 -13.49 -22.88
C VAL A 69 -13.47 -14.62 -23.47
N ARG A 70 -14.49 -14.24 -24.24
CA ARG A 70 -15.45 -15.17 -24.82
C ARG A 70 -15.71 -14.82 -26.28
N HIS A 71 -15.60 -15.79 -27.18
CA HIS A 71 -15.95 -15.62 -28.58
C HIS A 71 -17.46 -15.32 -28.73
N LYS A 72 -17.81 -14.33 -29.53
CA LYS A 72 -19.21 -13.82 -29.65
C LYS A 72 -20.17 -14.90 -30.16
N GLU A 73 -19.78 -15.64 -31.18
CA GLU A 73 -20.63 -16.64 -31.83
C GLU A 73 -20.53 -17.99 -31.12
N THR A 74 -19.32 -18.55 -31.01
CA THR A 74 -19.13 -19.92 -30.49
C THR A 74 -19.22 -20.01 -28.98
N ARG A 75 -19.26 -18.88 -28.25
CA ARG A 75 -19.24 -18.79 -26.79
C ARG A 75 -18.02 -19.45 -26.12
N LYS A 76 -17.06 -19.91 -26.90
CA LYS A 76 -15.83 -20.50 -26.38
C LYS A 76 -15.02 -19.45 -25.61
N LYS A 77 -14.51 -19.86 -24.45
CA LYS A 77 -13.64 -19.02 -23.60
C LYS A 77 -12.20 -19.26 -23.98
N ILE A 78 -11.41 -18.19 -23.98
CA ILE A 78 -9.95 -18.24 -24.10
C ILE A 78 -9.32 -17.47 -22.94
N GLU A 79 -8.05 -17.72 -22.69
CA GLU A 79 -7.29 -16.98 -21.68
C GLU A 79 -6.99 -15.56 -22.16
N SER A 80 -7.00 -14.60 -21.22
CA SER A 80 -6.71 -13.19 -21.55
C SER A 80 -5.37 -13.00 -22.23
N ALA A 81 -4.36 -13.79 -21.84
CA ALA A 81 -3.04 -13.74 -22.47
C ALA A 81 -3.07 -14.17 -23.95
N GLU A 82 -3.90 -15.14 -24.29
CA GLU A 82 -4.12 -15.58 -25.67
C GLU A 82 -4.82 -14.48 -26.48
N TYR A 83 -5.88 -13.88 -25.94
CA TYR A 83 -6.60 -12.78 -26.57
C TYR A 83 -5.69 -11.61 -26.94
N TYR A 84 -4.83 -11.16 -26.01
CA TYR A 84 -3.94 -10.03 -26.31
C TYR A 84 -2.83 -10.32 -27.32
N ARG A 85 -2.59 -11.59 -27.65
CA ARG A 85 -1.67 -12.02 -28.74
C ARG A 85 -2.36 -12.08 -30.09
N LEU A 86 -3.71 -12.08 -30.13
CA LEU A 86 -4.44 -12.10 -31.39
C LEU A 86 -4.28 -10.77 -32.13
N PRO A 87 -4.29 -10.80 -33.49
CA PRO A 87 -4.39 -9.60 -34.29
C PRO A 87 -5.66 -8.80 -33.93
N LYS A 88 -5.60 -7.47 -34.01
CA LYS A 88 -6.73 -6.57 -33.64
C LYS A 88 -8.03 -6.93 -34.36
N GLU A 89 -7.96 -7.37 -35.62
CA GLU A 89 -9.13 -7.80 -36.38
C GLU A 89 -9.81 -9.04 -35.77
N GLN A 90 -9.03 -10.00 -35.31
CA GLN A 90 -9.55 -11.20 -34.64
C GLN A 90 -10.08 -10.89 -33.24
N GLN A 91 -9.50 -9.92 -32.52
CA GLN A 91 -9.99 -9.49 -31.21
C GLN A 91 -11.44 -8.99 -31.27
N LYS A 92 -11.89 -8.44 -32.40
CA LYS A 92 -13.27 -7.97 -32.59
C LYS A 92 -14.33 -9.07 -32.45
N HIS A 93 -13.95 -10.32 -32.63
CA HIS A 93 -14.85 -11.48 -32.50
C HIS A 93 -15.03 -11.94 -31.04
N TYR A 94 -14.41 -11.28 -30.08
CA TYR A 94 -14.47 -11.64 -28.68
C TYR A 94 -15.09 -10.53 -27.82
N ASP A 95 -15.82 -10.95 -26.80
CA ASP A 95 -16.29 -10.11 -25.70
C ASP A 95 -15.31 -10.14 -24.56
N LEU A 96 -14.95 -8.99 -24.04
CA LEU A 96 -14.20 -8.81 -22.80
C LEU A 96 -15.19 -8.58 -21.65
N ILE A 97 -15.29 -9.53 -20.75
CA ILE A 97 -16.25 -9.48 -19.65
C ILE A 97 -15.46 -9.28 -18.35
N PRO A 98 -15.47 -8.06 -17.78
CA PRO A 98 -14.85 -7.82 -16.48
C PRO A 98 -15.70 -8.44 -15.37
N VAL A 99 -15.12 -9.28 -14.56
CA VAL A 99 -15.77 -9.88 -13.39
C VAL A 99 -14.97 -9.54 -12.15
N MET A 100 -15.61 -8.88 -11.21
CA MET A 100 -15.04 -8.61 -9.90
C MET A 100 -15.17 -9.86 -9.03
N ARG A 101 -14.08 -10.27 -8.44
CA ARG A 101 -14.01 -11.34 -7.43
C ARG A 101 -13.45 -10.79 -6.14
N TYR A 102 -13.94 -11.30 -5.03
CA TYR A 102 -13.35 -11.01 -3.73
C TYR A 102 -12.76 -12.27 -3.12
N TYR A 103 -11.73 -12.08 -2.31
CA TYR A 103 -11.09 -13.13 -1.54
C TYR A 103 -10.99 -12.67 -0.08
N PRO A 104 -11.48 -13.48 0.87
CA PRO A 104 -11.29 -13.19 2.28
C PRO A 104 -9.82 -13.40 2.64
N VAL A 105 -9.21 -12.39 3.24
CA VAL A 105 -7.85 -12.45 3.77
C VAL A 105 -7.83 -12.11 5.25
N PHE A 106 -6.87 -12.65 5.96
CA PHE A 106 -6.62 -12.42 7.37
C PHE A 106 -5.28 -11.72 7.53
N ASN A 107 -5.17 -10.84 8.50
CA ASN A 107 -3.89 -10.25 8.86
C ASN A 107 -3.00 -11.30 9.57
N LEU A 108 -1.69 -11.16 9.44
CA LEU A 108 -0.72 -12.05 10.08
C LEU A 108 -0.91 -12.09 11.60
N ASP A 109 -1.27 -10.96 12.23
CA ASP A 109 -1.50 -10.85 13.68
C ASP A 109 -2.74 -11.62 14.16
N GLN A 110 -3.60 -12.05 13.24
CA GLN A 110 -4.74 -12.93 13.53
C GLN A 110 -4.35 -14.42 13.54
N THR A 111 -3.07 -14.74 13.36
CA THR A 111 -2.57 -16.12 13.33
C THR A 111 -1.70 -16.43 14.56
N ASP A 112 -1.39 -17.71 14.73
CA ASP A 112 -0.44 -18.20 15.73
C ASP A 112 1.02 -18.21 15.24
N MET A 113 1.34 -17.41 14.17
CA MET A 113 2.70 -17.42 13.59
C MET A 113 3.74 -16.91 14.60
N GLN A 114 3.42 -15.89 15.37
CA GLN A 114 4.35 -15.34 16.36
C GLN A 114 4.81 -16.40 17.38
N GLU A 115 3.91 -17.29 17.78
CA GLU A 115 4.20 -18.36 18.73
C GLU A 115 4.90 -19.56 18.07
N ARG A 116 4.48 -19.91 16.84
CA ARG A 116 4.97 -21.11 16.15
C ARG A 116 6.23 -20.91 15.34
N GLN A 117 6.39 -19.74 14.76
CA GLN A 117 7.48 -19.38 13.83
C GLN A 117 8.01 -17.98 14.15
N PRO A 118 8.55 -17.72 15.37
CA PRO A 118 8.92 -16.38 15.82
C PRO A 118 9.97 -15.71 14.93
N GLU A 119 10.94 -16.45 14.45
CA GLU A 119 11.99 -15.91 13.56
C GLU A 119 11.39 -15.43 12.22
N ARG A 120 10.52 -16.24 11.62
CA ARG A 120 9.84 -15.89 10.36
C ARG A 120 8.86 -14.74 10.55
N TYR A 121 8.15 -14.72 11.67
CA TYR A 121 7.31 -13.59 12.04
C TYR A 121 8.14 -12.31 12.12
N ALA A 122 9.26 -12.33 12.82
CA ALA A 122 10.18 -11.19 12.95
C ALA A 122 10.69 -10.71 11.58
N GLN A 123 11.05 -11.64 10.66
CA GLN A 123 11.48 -11.30 9.31
C GLN A 123 10.37 -10.63 8.48
N LEU A 124 9.13 -11.15 8.58
CA LEU A 124 7.99 -10.59 7.85
C LEU A 124 7.53 -9.24 8.40
N THR A 125 7.77 -8.98 9.67
CA THR A 125 7.36 -7.76 10.37
C THR A 125 8.51 -6.79 10.59
N ALA A 126 9.73 -7.16 10.20
CA ALA A 126 10.89 -6.29 10.29
C ALA A 126 10.56 -4.94 9.64
N LYS A 127 10.64 -3.88 10.43
CA LYS A 127 10.53 -2.52 9.92
C LYS A 127 11.72 -2.31 9.02
N THR A 128 11.47 -1.98 7.78
CA THR A 128 12.54 -1.49 6.90
C THR A 128 12.99 -0.17 7.47
N GLU A 129 14.29 -0.05 7.80
CA GLU A 129 14.85 1.24 8.17
C GLU A 129 14.49 2.27 7.10
N PRO A 130 14.01 3.45 7.51
CA PRO A 130 13.62 4.46 6.56
C PRO A 130 14.83 4.86 5.72
N LYS A 131 14.74 4.63 4.40
CA LYS A 131 15.81 5.02 3.48
C LYS A 131 15.78 6.52 3.28
N ASP A 132 16.97 7.12 3.23
CA ASP A 132 17.13 8.48 2.79
C ASP A 132 17.25 8.48 1.26
N TYR A 133 16.25 9.07 0.60
CA TYR A 133 16.21 9.22 -0.85
C TYR A 133 16.67 10.60 -1.30
N SER A 134 16.94 11.52 -0.37
CA SER A 134 17.26 12.92 -0.69
C SER A 134 18.61 13.06 -1.40
N ASP A 135 18.70 14.07 -2.26
CA ASP A 135 19.94 14.50 -2.92
C ASP A 135 20.84 15.37 -2.03
N GLY A 136 20.43 15.57 -0.76
CA GLY A 136 21.15 16.40 0.20
C GLY A 136 21.03 17.92 -0.04
N LEU A 137 20.22 18.39 -1.01
CA LEU A 137 20.01 19.81 -1.26
C LEU A 137 19.54 20.53 0.01
N ALA A 138 20.19 21.63 0.36
CA ALA A 138 19.85 22.47 1.51
C ALA A 138 19.35 23.84 1.07
N CYS A 139 18.31 24.35 1.72
CA CYS A 139 17.84 25.71 1.58
C CYS A 139 17.89 26.39 2.96
N GLY A 140 19.01 27.01 3.27
CA GLY A 140 19.31 27.54 4.60
C GLY A 140 18.24 28.43 5.23
N PRO A 141 17.55 29.32 4.51
CA PRO A 141 16.43 30.10 5.07
C PRO A 141 15.25 29.23 5.49
N MET A 142 14.85 28.26 4.66
CA MET A 142 13.73 27.38 4.93
C MET A 142 14.06 26.35 6.02
N ASP A 143 15.27 25.80 6.01
CA ASP A 143 15.74 24.88 7.02
C ASP A 143 15.73 25.55 8.41
N ARG A 144 16.21 26.80 8.52
CA ARG A 144 16.13 27.57 9.77
C ARG A 144 14.71 27.89 10.20
N MET A 145 13.79 28.15 9.26
CA MET A 145 12.38 28.37 9.55
C MET A 145 11.76 27.09 10.14
N LEU A 146 12.04 25.92 9.57
CA LEU A 146 11.58 24.63 10.05
C LEU A 146 12.14 24.30 11.44
N GLU A 147 13.45 24.49 11.64
CA GLU A 147 14.10 24.26 12.94
C GLU A 147 13.52 25.14 14.06
N ARG A 148 13.27 26.41 13.75
CA ARG A 148 12.77 27.40 14.72
C ARG A 148 11.25 27.41 14.82
N GLN A 149 10.55 26.67 13.97
CA GLN A 149 9.08 26.73 13.84
C GLN A 149 8.58 28.17 13.74
N SER A 150 9.28 29.00 12.97
CA SER A 150 9.05 30.46 12.90
C SER A 150 7.97 30.85 11.89
N TRP A 151 7.21 29.91 11.37
CA TRP A 151 6.06 30.16 10.53
C TRP A 151 4.80 30.47 11.35
N LEU A 152 3.73 30.95 10.69
CA LEU A 152 2.48 31.36 11.32
C LEU A 152 1.75 30.22 12.07
N CYS A 153 1.92 28.98 11.59
CA CYS A 153 1.40 27.77 12.22
C CYS A 153 2.49 26.69 12.31
N PRO A 154 2.34 25.70 13.19
CA PRO A 154 3.30 24.60 13.31
C PRO A 154 3.43 23.80 12.01
N ILE A 155 4.66 23.52 11.61
CA ILE A 155 4.99 22.68 10.46
C ILE A 155 5.50 21.33 10.98
N LEU A 156 4.73 20.27 10.74
CA LEU A 156 5.06 18.93 11.17
C LEU A 156 5.59 18.12 9.99
N LEU A 157 6.88 17.76 10.04
CA LEU A 157 7.47 16.82 9.10
C LEU A 157 7.20 15.41 9.61
N LYS A 158 6.50 14.63 8.84
CA LYS A 158 6.13 13.26 9.18
C LYS A 158 6.27 12.36 7.97
N ALA A 159 6.84 11.17 8.16
CA ALA A 159 6.83 10.15 7.12
C ALA A 159 5.38 9.90 6.65
N GLY A 160 5.15 10.01 5.35
CA GLY A 160 3.80 9.91 4.79
C GLY A 160 3.77 10.10 3.28
N ASP A 161 2.58 10.09 2.73
CA ASP A 161 2.30 10.16 1.31
C ASP A 161 1.50 11.42 0.91
N ARG A 162 1.37 12.39 1.81
CA ARG A 162 0.55 13.58 1.59
C ARG A 162 1.09 14.79 2.33
N ALA A 163 1.16 15.91 1.64
CA ALA A 163 1.27 17.24 2.24
C ALA A 163 -0.13 17.85 2.37
N SER A 164 -0.39 18.57 3.44
CA SER A 164 -1.68 19.25 3.65
C SER A 164 -1.63 20.24 4.78
N TYR A 165 -2.38 21.35 4.65
CA TYR A 165 -2.74 22.21 5.76
C TYR A 165 -4.05 21.74 6.41
N SER A 166 -4.07 21.68 7.72
CA SER A 166 -5.26 21.32 8.50
C SER A 166 -5.88 22.53 9.15
N LEU A 167 -7.04 22.97 8.67
CA LEU A 167 -7.82 24.07 9.27
C LEU A 167 -8.23 23.78 10.72
N THR A 168 -8.55 22.51 11.03
CA THR A 168 -9.03 22.14 12.38
C THR A 168 -7.93 22.25 13.44
N PHE A 169 -6.69 21.93 13.07
CA PHE A 169 -5.56 21.91 14.00
C PHE A 169 -4.59 23.07 13.77
N ASP A 170 -4.89 23.94 12.81
CA ASP A 170 -4.04 25.06 12.39
C ASP A 170 -2.57 24.67 12.24
N ARG A 171 -2.31 23.65 11.42
CA ARG A 171 -0.96 23.15 11.22
C ARG A 171 -0.76 22.62 9.80
N ILE A 172 0.49 22.69 9.32
CA ILE A 172 0.93 22.06 8.09
C ILE A 172 1.53 20.69 8.42
N VAL A 173 1.18 19.68 7.65
CA VAL A 173 1.85 18.37 7.64
C VAL A 173 2.48 18.19 6.28
N CYS A 174 3.78 17.87 6.24
CA CYS A 174 4.51 17.62 5.01
C CYS A 174 5.34 16.33 5.15
N PRO A 175 5.49 15.53 4.09
CA PRO A 175 6.42 14.41 4.09
C PRO A 175 7.84 14.86 4.43
N GLU A 176 8.59 13.97 5.07
CA GLU A 176 9.98 14.27 5.46
C GLU A 176 10.87 14.45 4.24
N LYS A 177 11.85 15.36 4.33
CA LYS A 177 12.78 15.69 3.25
C LYS A 177 13.46 14.46 2.65
N ARG A 178 13.82 13.47 3.46
CA ARG A 178 14.43 12.20 3.03
C ARG A 178 13.58 11.39 2.05
N GLN A 179 12.28 11.69 1.92
CA GLN A 179 11.36 11.01 0.98
C GLN A 179 11.37 11.64 -0.43
N PHE A 180 12.09 12.71 -0.63
CA PHE A 180 12.16 13.43 -1.90
C PHE A 180 13.51 13.18 -2.58
N PRO A 181 13.54 12.46 -3.72
CA PRO A 181 14.77 12.27 -4.49
C PRO A 181 15.39 13.58 -4.97
N GLU A 182 14.55 14.59 -5.20
CA GLU A 182 14.95 15.95 -5.55
C GLU A 182 14.60 16.88 -4.38
N GLY A 183 15.60 17.44 -3.72
CA GLY A 183 15.41 18.33 -2.58
C GLY A 183 14.63 19.60 -2.94
N ALA A 184 14.75 20.07 -4.18
CA ALA A 184 13.92 21.16 -4.70
C ALA A 184 12.43 20.86 -4.63
N ALA A 185 12.03 19.62 -4.89
CA ALA A 185 10.63 19.19 -4.80
C ALA A 185 10.10 19.24 -3.36
N PHE A 186 10.94 18.91 -2.37
CA PHE A 186 10.56 19.08 -0.96
C PHE A 186 10.22 20.55 -0.63
N TYR A 187 11.12 21.46 -0.97
CA TYR A 187 10.90 22.87 -0.67
C TYR A 187 9.73 23.47 -1.46
N THR A 188 9.53 23.03 -2.71
CA THR A 188 8.37 23.47 -3.52
C THR A 188 7.07 22.96 -2.91
N THR A 189 7.02 21.70 -2.46
CA THR A 189 5.85 21.13 -1.78
C THR A 189 5.54 21.89 -0.49
N LEU A 190 6.57 22.18 0.32
CA LEU A 190 6.41 22.94 1.55
C LEU A 190 5.89 24.36 1.27
N LEU A 191 6.44 25.06 0.27
CA LEU A 191 5.99 26.40 -0.15
C LEU A 191 4.56 26.42 -0.67
N HIS A 192 4.07 25.30 -1.21
CA HIS A 192 2.69 25.20 -1.67
C HIS A 192 1.70 25.14 -0.51
N GLU A 193 2.09 24.56 0.61
CA GLU A 193 1.24 24.42 1.82
C GLU A 193 1.33 25.63 2.76
N ILE A 194 2.31 26.48 2.57
CA ILE A 194 2.51 27.75 3.28
C ILE A 194 1.68 28.86 2.65
#